data_2caaeb14fdfbaef6bdeb8a39ab7d84ed
#
_entry.id   2caaeb14fdfbaef6bdeb8a39ab7d84ed
#
_cell.length_a   1.000
_cell.length_b   1.000
_cell.length_c   1.000
_cell.angle_alpha   90.00
_cell.angle_beta   90.00
_cell.angle_gamma   90.00
#
_symmetry.space_group_name_H-M   'P 1'
#
loop_
_entity.id
_entity.type
_entity.pdbx_description
1 polymer ?
#
loop_
_entity_poly.entity_id
_entity_poly.type
_entity_poly.pdbx_seq_one_letter_code
_entity_poly.pdbx_strand_id
1 'polypeptide(L)'
;MKEWTKIFKALGNESRLKIIKLLYPRKHLSVGKIFREVGISFKGTSKHLIILTNLNIVENEGKSGRVWYYLSPSMRIEVRQIIEKFVRK
;
A
#
# COMPACT_ATOMS: atom_id res chain seq x y z
N MET A 1 17.63 1.12 12.31
CA MET A 1 16.67 2.02 12.99
C MET A 1 15.93 2.96 12.06
N LYS A 2 16.65 3.65 11.17
CA LYS A 2 16.01 4.61 10.27
C LYS A 2 14.95 3.97 9.39
N GLU A 3 15.19 2.75 8.91
CA GLU A 3 14.24 2.05 8.06
C GLU A 3 12.95 1.73 8.82
N TRP A 4 13.06 1.25 10.05
CA TRP A 4 11.89 0.97 10.87
C TRP A 4 11.11 2.23 11.20
N THR A 5 11.80 3.35 11.45
CA THR A 5 11.12 4.63 11.66
C THR A 5 10.29 5.01 10.44
N LYS A 6 10.84 4.85 9.24
CA LYS A 6 10.11 5.14 8.01
C LYS A 6 8.90 4.23 7.83
N ILE A 7 9.06 2.95 8.15
CA ILE A 7 7.97 1.98 8.05
C ILE A 7 6.85 2.36 9.01
N PHE A 8 7.16 2.63 10.26
CA PHE A 8 6.13 3.00 11.24
C PHE A 8 5.46 4.33 10.90
N LYS A 9 6.20 5.31 10.39
CA LYS A 9 5.61 6.55 9.93
C LYS A 9 4.65 6.31 8.77
N ALA A 10 5.03 5.42 7.84
CA ALA A 10 4.17 5.11 6.71
C ALA A 10 2.88 4.41 7.17
N LEU A 11 2.99 3.49 8.12
CA LEU A 11 1.83 2.77 8.65
C LEU A 11 0.99 3.64 9.58
N GLY A 12 1.55 4.70 10.13
CA GLY A 12 0.82 5.61 11.01
C GLY A 12 0.02 6.67 10.27
N ASN A 13 -0.63 6.29 9.18
CA ASN A 13 -1.42 7.20 8.36
C ASN A 13 -2.67 6.46 7.89
N GLU A 14 -3.84 7.04 8.20
CA GLU A 14 -5.12 6.39 7.92
C GLU A 14 -5.32 6.06 6.45
N SER A 15 -4.97 6.98 5.54
CA SER A 15 -5.15 6.75 4.12
C SER A 15 -4.27 5.61 3.62
N ARG A 16 -3.03 5.53 4.10
CA ARG A 16 -2.14 4.44 3.73
C ARG A 16 -2.61 3.10 4.30
N LEU A 17 -3.14 3.09 5.52
CA LEU A 17 -3.72 1.87 6.08
C LEU A 17 -4.94 1.42 5.29
N LYS A 18 -5.76 2.35 4.82
CA LYS A 18 -6.90 2.01 3.96
C LYS A 18 -6.45 1.37 2.65
N ILE A 19 -5.38 1.91 2.04
CA ILE A 19 -4.83 1.35 0.81
C ILE A 19 -4.35 -0.09 1.06
N ILE A 20 -3.60 -0.30 2.13
CA ILE A 20 -3.09 -1.62 2.47
C ILE A 20 -4.23 -2.61 2.67
N LYS A 21 -5.25 -2.22 3.43
CA LYS A 21 -6.41 -3.07 3.67
C LYS A 21 -7.13 -3.40 2.38
N LEU A 22 -7.23 -2.43 1.47
CA LEU A 22 -7.89 -2.61 0.19
C LEU A 22 -7.17 -3.64 -0.68
N LEU A 23 -5.84 -3.65 -0.64
CA LEU A 23 -5.02 -4.57 -1.45
C LEU A 23 -4.85 -5.94 -0.82
N TYR A 24 -5.09 -6.07 0.48
CA TYR A 24 -4.91 -7.31 1.21
C TYR A 24 -5.96 -8.35 0.78
N PRO A 25 -5.64 -9.64 0.62
CA PRO A 25 -4.28 -10.18 0.73
C PRO A 25 -3.51 -10.19 -0.60
N ARG A 26 -4.19 -10.28 -1.74
CA ARG A 26 -3.53 -10.44 -3.05
C ARG A 26 -4.27 -9.73 -4.17
N LYS A 27 -4.95 -8.64 -3.85
CA LYS A 27 -5.69 -7.91 -4.88
C LYS A 27 -4.75 -7.04 -5.69
N HIS A 28 -4.98 -7.02 -6.99
CA HIS A 28 -4.30 -6.14 -7.93
C HIS A 28 -5.30 -5.09 -8.37
N LEU A 29 -5.05 -3.84 -8.01
CA LEU A 29 -5.98 -2.76 -8.29
C LEU A 29 -5.29 -1.62 -9.03
N SER A 30 -6.00 -0.99 -9.95
CA SER A 30 -5.51 0.20 -10.64
C SER A 30 -5.55 1.40 -9.70
N VAL A 31 -4.75 2.44 -10.01
CA VAL A 31 -4.76 3.66 -9.20
C VAL A 31 -6.15 4.30 -9.18
N GLY A 32 -6.89 4.21 -10.29
CA GLY A 32 -8.26 4.75 -10.35
C GLY A 32 -9.20 4.05 -9.37
N LYS A 33 -9.11 2.74 -9.28
CA LYS A 33 -9.94 1.97 -8.34
C LYS A 33 -9.57 2.32 -6.91
N ILE A 34 -8.26 2.37 -6.62
CA ILE A 34 -7.76 2.71 -5.28
C ILE A 34 -8.23 4.12 -4.91
N PHE A 35 -8.07 5.07 -5.82
CA PHE A 35 -8.49 6.46 -5.62
C PHE A 35 -9.97 6.55 -5.24
N ARG A 36 -10.82 5.86 -5.98
CA ARG A 36 -12.27 5.90 -5.73
C ARG A 36 -12.64 5.32 -4.37
N GLU A 37 -11.92 4.29 -3.93
CA GLU A 37 -12.23 3.59 -2.68
C GLU A 37 -11.67 4.32 -1.45
N VAL A 38 -10.52 4.98 -1.59
CA VAL A 38 -9.89 5.65 -0.45
C VAL A 38 -10.58 6.97 -0.10
N GLY A 39 -11.12 7.66 -1.11
CA GLY A 39 -11.92 8.86 -0.87
C GLY A 39 -11.12 10.13 -0.58
N ILE A 40 -9.88 10.20 -1.09
CA ILE A 40 -9.06 11.42 -1.01
C ILE A 40 -8.72 11.88 -2.43
N SER A 41 -7.96 12.98 -2.56
CA SER A 41 -7.60 13.47 -3.88
C SER A 41 -6.76 12.46 -4.66
N PHE A 42 -6.81 12.52 -5.97
CA PHE A 42 -5.99 11.66 -6.83
C PHE A 42 -4.50 11.88 -6.56
N LYS A 43 -4.10 13.15 -6.42
CA LYS A 43 -2.71 13.50 -6.13
C LYS A 43 -2.25 12.90 -4.80
N GLY A 44 -3.10 12.99 -3.77
CA GLY A 44 -2.80 12.40 -2.47
C GLY A 44 -2.67 10.89 -2.53
N THR A 45 -3.59 10.24 -3.26
CA THR A 45 -3.53 8.78 -3.44
C THR A 45 -2.21 8.38 -4.09
N SER A 46 -1.80 9.08 -5.16
CA SER A 46 -0.55 8.79 -5.84
C SER A 46 0.66 8.96 -4.92
N LYS A 47 0.68 10.01 -4.11
CA LYS A 47 1.77 10.23 -3.14
C LYS A 47 1.87 9.08 -2.14
N HIS A 48 0.73 8.63 -1.62
CA HIS A 48 0.72 7.51 -0.67
C HIS A 48 1.23 6.22 -1.32
N LEU A 49 0.85 5.97 -2.56
CA LEU A 49 1.33 4.79 -3.28
C LEU A 49 2.85 4.85 -3.51
N ILE A 50 3.38 6.04 -3.82
CA ILE A 50 4.83 6.22 -3.97
C ILE A 50 5.55 5.90 -2.66
N ILE A 51 5.06 6.41 -1.53
CA ILE A 51 5.66 6.16 -0.22
C ILE A 51 5.69 4.65 0.07
N LEU A 52 4.55 3.97 -0.14
CA LEU A 52 4.45 2.54 0.13
C LEU A 52 5.34 1.73 -0.82
N THR A 53 5.44 2.14 -2.08
CA THR A 53 6.29 1.48 -3.06
C THR A 53 7.76 1.62 -2.68
N ASN A 54 8.17 2.82 -2.25
CA ASN A 54 9.56 3.08 -1.86
C ASN A 54 9.99 2.26 -0.64
N LEU A 55 9.04 1.86 0.19
CA LEU A 55 9.32 1.03 1.38
C LEU A 55 9.12 -0.46 1.12
N ASN A 56 8.90 -0.84 -0.13
CA ASN A 56 8.70 -2.23 -0.52
C ASN A 56 7.48 -2.89 0.17
N ILE A 57 6.49 -2.09 0.51
CA ILE A 57 5.22 -2.59 1.06
C ILE A 57 4.27 -2.88 -0.08
N VAL A 58 4.30 -2.04 -1.13
CA VAL A 58 3.46 -2.16 -2.31
C VAL A 58 4.37 -2.24 -3.54
N GLU A 59 3.93 -2.98 -4.54
CA GLU A 59 4.57 -3.04 -5.84
C GLU A 59 3.58 -2.65 -6.92
N ASN A 60 4.08 -2.32 -8.09
CA ASN A 60 3.21 -2.05 -9.22
C ASN A 60 3.73 -2.73 -10.47
N GLU A 61 2.83 -2.96 -11.41
CA GLU A 61 3.13 -3.64 -12.65
C GLU A 61 2.29 -3.05 -13.76
N GLY A 62 2.93 -2.73 -14.88
CA GLY A 62 2.21 -2.30 -16.07
C GLY A 62 1.70 -3.51 -16.84
N LYS A 63 0.39 -3.52 -17.13
CA LYS A 63 -0.22 -4.62 -17.88
C LYS A 63 -1.45 -4.09 -18.62
N SER A 64 -1.53 -4.41 -19.91
CA SER A 64 -2.68 -4.04 -20.75
C SER A 64 -2.96 -2.53 -20.72
N GLY A 65 -1.91 -1.71 -20.77
CA GLY A 65 -2.02 -0.26 -20.80
C GLY A 65 -2.38 0.38 -19.47
N ARG A 66 -2.36 -0.38 -18.37
CA ARG A 66 -2.67 0.13 -17.03
C ARG A 66 -1.58 -0.27 -16.06
N VAL A 67 -1.51 0.47 -14.94
CA VAL A 67 -0.61 0.13 -13.84
C VAL A 67 -1.45 -0.46 -12.72
N TRP A 68 -1.05 -1.63 -12.26
CA TRP A 68 -1.74 -2.39 -11.22
C TRP A 68 -0.88 -2.39 -9.96
N TYR A 69 -1.49 -2.15 -8.81
CA TYR A 69 -0.82 -2.10 -7.53
C TYR A 69 -1.23 -3.30 -6.69
N TYR A 70 -0.30 -3.84 -5.90
CA TYR A 70 -0.55 -4.99 -5.05
C TYR A 70 0.47 -4.99 -3.91
N LEU A 71 0.15 -5.72 -2.83
CA LEU A 71 1.09 -5.84 -1.70
C LEU A 71 2.30 -6.65 -2.15
N SER A 72 3.49 -6.15 -1.80
CA SER A 72 4.73 -6.77 -2.23
C SER A 72 4.88 -8.18 -1.65
N PRO A 73 5.06 -9.21 -2.50
CA PRO A 73 5.32 -10.55 -1.98
C PRO A 73 6.70 -10.66 -1.33
N SER A 74 7.58 -9.70 -1.54
CA SER A 74 8.91 -9.69 -0.96
C SER A 74 9.07 -8.71 0.19
N MET A 75 7.95 -8.18 0.76
CA MET A 75 8.09 -7.33 1.92
C MET A 75 8.63 -8.11 3.11
N ARG A 76 9.23 -7.41 4.06
CA ARG A 76 9.74 -8.04 5.28
C ARG A 76 8.64 -8.83 5.98
N ILE A 77 9.00 -10.01 6.50
CA ILE A 77 8.03 -10.86 7.19
C ILE A 77 7.40 -10.14 8.39
N GLU A 78 8.19 -9.33 9.11
CA GLU A 78 7.69 -8.58 10.26
C GLU A 78 6.63 -7.57 9.86
N VAL A 79 6.82 -6.91 8.72
CA VAL A 79 5.85 -5.94 8.19
C VAL A 79 4.56 -6.67 7.79
N ARG A 80 4.71 -7.81 7.12
CA ARG A 80 3.55 -8.63 6.73
C ARG A 80 2.75 -9.07 7.95
N GLN A 81 3.43 -9.48 9.01
CA GLN A 81 2.77 -9.89 10.25
C GLN A 81 2.00 -8.74 10.88
N ILE A 82 2.57 -7.53 10.88
CA ILE A 82 1.90 -6.34 11.39
C ILE A 82 0.63 -6.06 10.56
N ILE A 83 0.75 -6.11 9.25
CA ILE A 83 -0.38 -5.88 8.35
C ILE A 83 -1.48 -6.90 8.59
N GLU A 84 -1.12 -8.17 8.71
CA GLU A 84 -2.11 -9.23 8.96
C GLU A 84 -2.88 -8.99 10.24
N LYS A 85 -2.21 -8.58 11.30
CA LYS A 85 -2.88 -8.29 12.57
C LYS A 85 -3.83 -7.12 12.45
N PHE A 86 -3.42 -6.10 11.71
CA PHE A 86 -4.23 -4.90 11.52
C PHE A 86 -5.48 -5.20 10.67
N VAL A 87 -5.35 -5.89 9.54
CA VAL A 87 -6.49 -6.08 8.63
C VAL A 87 -7.50 -7.10 9.13
N ARG A 88 -7.10 -7.99 10.03
CA ARG A 88 -8.00 -9.02 10.58
C ARG A 88 -8.91 -8.49 11.68
N LYS A 89 -8.74 -7.28 12.09
CA LYS A 89 -9.64 -6.63 13.04
C LYS A 89 -10.84 -6.06 12.30
#